data_2b40197e9a8a62a408e55cb73e890c59
#
_entry.id   2b40197e9a8a62a408e55cb73e890c59
#
_cell.length_a   1.000
_cell.length_b   1.000
_cell.length_c   1.000
_cell.angle_alpha   90.00
_cell.angle_beta   90.00
_cell.angle_gamma   90.00
#
_symmetry.space_group_name_H-M   'P 1'
#
loop_
_entity.id
_entity.type
_entity.pdbx_description
1 polymer ?
#
loop_
_entity_poly.entity_id
_entity_poly.type
_entity_poly.pdbx_seq_one_letter_code
_entity_poly.pdbx_strand_id
1 'polypeptide(L)'
;RDRSPSRGLGDVYKRQWLNTPTRPLEASGTSGEKAEMNGVLNFSVLDGWWYEGYKEGAGWALTDKRTFQDQNQQDQLDAATIYSMLENQIVPLYFAKNSKGYSPEWIQYIKNSIAKIAPEFTMERMLHDYIDRFYLKEGKRTRLLKADQFAKAKEIAAWKEEFVSKWNDIEICSVSIPDGLLYNPHVGEEYEMSVVLDNKGLGNCLGVELVIANVEEGNTEPYKTLEMEPVQTDGTKVTYKIQYQLNDSGVFRYSFRMYPKNPDLPHRQDLAYVRWF
;
A
#
# COMPACT_ATOMS: atom_id res chain seq x y z
N ARG A 1 -26.69 22.08 17.10
CA ARG A 1 -25.58 22.07 16.13
C ARG A 1 -24.77 23.33 16.41
N ASP A 2 -23.65 23.14 17.09
CA ASP A 2 -22.68 24.22 17.28
C ASP A 2 -21.98 24.45 15.94
N ARG A 3 -22.30 25.57 15.28
CA ARG A 3 -21.70 25.96 13.98
C ARG A 3 -20.52 26.92 14.16
N SER A 4 -20.00 27.04 15.39
CA SER A 4 -18.77 27.81 15.59
C SER A 4 -17.63 27.09 14.84
N PRO A 5 -16.84 27.79 14.00
CA PRO A 5 -15.64 27.18 13.45
C PRO A 5 -14.76 26.74 14.61
N SER A 6 -14.48 25.46 14.69
CA SER A 6 -13.62 24.90 15.72
C SER A 6 -12.27 25.61 15.67
N ARG A 7 -12.04 26.52 16.62
CA ARG A 7 -10.76 27.21 16.79
C ARG A 7 -9.81 26.40 17.69
N GLY A 8 -10.00 25.08 17.77
CA GLY A 8 -9.20 24.20 18.63
C GLY A 8 -9.58 24.20 20.11
N LEU A 9 -10.24 25.25 20.62
CA LEU A 9 -10.64 25.34 22.03
C LEU A 9 -11.79 24.42 22.41
N GLY A 10 -12.68 24.09 21.47
CA GLY A 10 -13.81 23.17 21.72
C GLY A 10 -13.36 21.74 22.02
N ASP A 11 -12.23 21.33 21.52
CA ASP A 11 -11.72 19.96 21.67
C ASP A 11 -11.00 19.75 23.01
N VAL A 12 -10.52 20.81 23.67
CA VAL A 12 -9.81 20.76 24.96
C VAL A 12 -10.70 20.25 26.10
N TYR A 13 -12.02 20.45 26.03
CA TYR A 13 -12.97 20.02 27.05
C TYR A 13 -13.52 18.61 26.84
N LYS A 14 -13.29 18.00 25.66
CA LYS A 14 -13.71 16.64 25.33
C LYS A 14 -12.73 15.65 25.96
N ARG A 15 -13.22 14.48 26.31
CA ARG A 15 -12.39 13.39 26.84
C ARG A 15 -12.18 12.29 25.83
N GLN A 16 -13.11 12.18 24.89
CA GLN A 16 -13.11 11.18 23.84
C GLN A 16 -13.72 11.75 22.58
N TRP A 17 -13.17 11.37 21.45
CA TRP A 17 -13.69 11.67 20.12
C TRP A 17 -14.30 10.39 19.54
N LEU A 18 -15.63 10.36 19.44
CA LEU A 18 -16.35 9.26 18.78
C LEU A 18 -16.64 9.65 17.35
N ASN A 19 -16.21 8.80 16.42
CA ASN A 19 -16.44 8.93 14.98
C ASN A 19 -16.93 7.61 14.40
N THR A 20 -18.06 7.64 13.70
CA THR A 20 -18.74 6.43 13.20
C THR A 20 -19.03 6.56 11.70
N PRO A 21 -18.00 6.66 10.84
CA PRO A 21 -18.20 6.66 9.40
C PRO A 21 -18.67 5.31 8.89
N THR A 22 -19.39 5.32 7.78
CA THR A 22 -19.72 4.08 7.04
C THR A 22 -18.49 3.67 6.24
N ARG A 23 -17.96 2.48 6.49
CA ARG A 23 -16.84 1.92 5.72
C ARG A 23 -17.26 1.57 4.29
N PRO A 24 -16.41 1.78 3.29
CA PRO A 24 -15.08 2.41 3.27
C PRO A 24 -15.11 3.88 2.81
N LEU A 25 -16.03 4.69 3.32
CA LEU A 25 -16.35 6.02 2.78
C LEU A 25 -15.62 7.17 3.47
N GLU A 26 -14.91 6.93 4.57
CA GLU A 26 -14.12 7.95 5.26
C GLU A 26 -12.77 8.14 4.56
N ALA A 27 -12.59 9.28 3.91
CA ALA A 27 -11.36 9.54 3.15
C ALA A 27 -10.15 9.88 4.04
N SER A 28 -10.35 10.59 5.15
CA SER A 28 -9.27 11.02 6.04
C SER A 28 -9.71 11.06 7.51
N GLY A 29 -10.59 11.99 7.93
CA GLY A 29 -11.02 12.11 9.32
C GLY A 29 -10.12 13.01 10.18
N THR A 30 -9.62 14.12 9.63
CA THR A 30 -8.69 15.07 10.29
C THR A 30 -9.15 15.63 11.61
N SER A 31 -10.45 15.58 11.92
CA SER A 31 -11.00 15.98 13.24
C SER A 31 -10.54 15.05 14.36
N GLY A 32 -10.43 13.75 14.08
CA GLY A 32 -9.86 12.76 14.99
C GLY A 32 -8.36 13.02 15.24
N GLU A 33 -7.59 13.35 14.22
CA GLU A 33 -6.16 13.72 14.35
C GLU A 33 -5.98 14.94 15.26
N LYS A 34 -6.81 15.98 15.08
CA LYS A 34 -6.78 17.17 15.94
C LYS A 34 -7.13 16.86 17.39
N ALA A 35 -8.12 16.00 17.61
CA ALA A 35 -8.51 15.55 18.94
C ALA A 35 -7.34 14.82 19.61
N GLU A 36 -6.72 13.89 18.90
CA GLU A 36 -5.59 13.11 19.35
C GLU A 36 -4.39 13.98 19.76
N MET A 37 -4.03 14.96 18.92
CA MET A 37 -2.96 15.93 19.21
C MET A 37 -3.23 16.79 20.45
N ASN A 38 -4.49 16.89 20.88
CA ASN A 38 -4.90 17.59 22.09
C ASN A 38 -5.14 16.64 23.28
N GLY A 39 -4.73 15.40 23.20
CA GLY A 39 -4.89 14.40 24.25
C GLY A 39 -6.32 13.89 24.43
N VAL A 40 -7.17 14.06 23.43
CA VAL A 40 -8.52 13.50 23.38
C VAL A 40 -8.46 12.17 22.67
N LEU A 41 -8.80 11.08 23.38
CA LEU A 41 -8.66 9.73 22.85
C LEU A 41 -9.68 9.46 21.75
N ASN A 42 -9.22 8.91 20.63
CA ASN A 42 -10.05 8.58 19.49
C ASN A 42 -10.73 7.21 19.67
N PHE A 43 -12.02 7.15 19.34
CA PHE A 43 -12.79 5.94 19.23
C PHE A 43 -13.52 5.97 17.89
N SER A 44 -13.08 5.20 16.95
CA SER A 44 -13.60 5.24 15.58
C SER A 44 -13.64 3.87 14.92
N VAL A 45 -14.41 3.79 13.86
CA VAL A 45 -14.30 2.71 12.88
C VAL A 45 -12.89 2.74 12.28
N LEU A 46 -12.33 1.56 11.97
CA LEU A 46 -11.03 1.45 11.28
C LEU A 46 -11.20 1.82 9.80
N ASP A 47 -11.24 3.13 9.55
CA ASP A 47 -11.32 3.74 8.23
C ASP A 47 -10.60 5.08 8.23
N GLY A 48 -10.27 5.62 7.04
CA GLY A 48 -9.48 6.83 6.92
C GLY A 48 -8.15 6.77 7.69
N TRP A 49 -7.78 7.84 8.36
CA TRP A 49 -6.53 7.92 9.11
C TRP A 49 -6.43 6.91 10.25
N TRP A 50 -7.57 6.53 10.87
CA TRP A 50 -7.57 5.61 12.00
C TRP A 50 -7.20 4.17 11.60
N TYR A 51 -7.39 3.80 10.34
CA TYR A 51 -6.90 2.53 9.81
C TYR A 51 -5.37 2.41 9.90
N GLU A 52 -4.66 3.51 9.67
CA GLU A 52 -3.20 3.58 9.75
C GLU A 52 -2.71 3.90 11.18
N GLY A 53 -3.42 4.82 11.85
CA GLY A 53 -2.97 5.40 13.12
C GLY A 53 -3.31 4.61 14.37
N TYR A 54 -4.29 3.69 14.32
CA TYR A 54 -4.70 2.96 15.50
C TYR A 54 -3.57 2.14 16.13
N LYS A 55 -3.40 2.34 17.45
CA LYS A 55 -2.51 1.53 18.29
C LYS A 55 -3.26 1.10 19.53
N GLU A 56 -3.14 -0.17 19.88
CA GLU A 56 -3.73 -0.71 21.12
C GLU A 56 -3.20 0.05 22.33
N GLY A 57 -4.11 0.37 23.27
CA GLY A 57 -3.79 1.17 24.45
C GLY A 57 -3.57 2.68 24.20
N ALA A 58 -3.94 3.19 23.01
CA ALA A 58 -3.85 4.60 22.66
C ALA A 58 -5.18 5.19 22.16
N GLY A 59 -6.24 4.40 22.15
CA GLY A 59 -7.58 4.73 21.69
C GLY A 59 -8.38 3.45 21.48
N TRP A 60 -9.54 3.55 20.86
CA TRP A 60 -10.41 2.40 20.59
C TRP A 60 -10.81 2.35 19.12
N ALA A 61 -10.99 1.14 18.62
CA ALA A 61 -11.39 0.91 17.23
C ALA A 61 -12.47 -0.17 17.15
N LEU A 62 -13.41 0.01 16.23
CA LEU A 62 -14.30 -1.04 15.78
C LEU A 62 -13.51 -1.96 14.83
N THR A 63 -12.98 -3.05 15.37
CA THR A 63 -12.02 -3.91 14.65
C THR A 63 -12.69 -4.96 13.77
N ASP A 64 -14.00 -5.17 13.90
CA ASP A 64 -14.73 -6.12 13.07
C ASP A 64 -14.73 -5.61 11.61
N LYS A 65 -14.13 -6.41 10.73
CA LYS A 65 -14.00 -6.09 9.29
C LYS A 65 -15.18 -6.62 8.46
N ARG A 66 -16.12 -7.32 9.07
CA ARG A 66 -17.31 -7.82 8.36
C ARG A 66 -18.13 -6.65 7.88
N THR A 67 -18.58 -6.73 6.63
CA THR A 67 -19.52 -5.79 6.02
C THR A 67 -20.77 -6.55 5.64
N PHE A 68 -21.93 -5.98 5.92
CA PHE A 68 -23.22 -6.53 5.54
C PHE A 68 -23.73 -5.77 4.32
N GLN A 69 -24.47 -6.45 3.46
CA GLN A 69 -25.16 -5.80 2.34
C GLN A 69 -26.32 -4.92 2.82
N ASP A 70 -26.95 -5.29 3.94
CA ASP A 70 -27.99 -4.50 4.60
C ASP A 70 -27.37 -3.52 5.59
N GLN A 71 -27.47 -2.23 5.32
CA GLN A 71 -26.98 -1.16 6.18
C GLN A 71 -27.60 -1.19 7.58
N ASN A 72 -28.86 -1.57 7.72
CA ASN A 72 -29.48 -1.64 9.04
C ASN A 72 -28.85 -2.73 9.93
N GLN A 73 -28.48 -3.87 9.36
CA GLN A 73 -27.78 -4.91 10.09
C GLN A 73 -26.38 -4.46 10.49
N GLN A 74 -25.68 -3.75 9.61
CA GLN A 74 -24.39 -3.15 9.91
C GLN A 74 -24.49 -2.16 11.07
N ASP A 75 -25.44 -1.23 11.00
CA ASP A 75 -25.67 -0.20 12.01
C ASP A 75 -26.01 -0.82 13.38
N GLN A 76 -26.81 -1.87 13.42
CA GLN A 76 -27.15 -2.59 14.65
C GLN A 76 -25.93 -3.26 15.29
N LEU A 77 -25.09 -3.90 14.49
CA LEU A 77 -23.86 -4.53 14.97
C LEU A 77 -22.87 -3.48 15.50
N ASP A 78 -22.67 -2.41 14.73
CA ASP A 78 -21.75 -1.32 15.10
C ASP A 78 -22.24 -0.61 16.37
N ALA A 79 -23.54 -0.35 16.49
CA ALA A 79 -24.13 0.24 17.70
C ALA A 79 -23.96 -0.68 18.93
N ALA A 80 -24.25 -1.98 18.80
CA ALA A 80 -24.07 -2.94 19.87
C ALA A 80 -22.59 -3.03 20.32
N THR A 81 -21.67 -3.00 19.37
CA THR A 81 -20.23 -3.01 19.63
C THR A 81 -19.80 -1.74 20.35
N ILE A 82 -20.26 -0.56 19.90
CA ILE A 82 -19.98 0.75 20.55
C ILE A 82 -20.47 0.74 21.99
N TYR A 83 -21.71 0.33 22.22
CA TYR A 83 -22.27 0.28 23.59
C TYR A 83 -21.50 -0.69 24.47
N SER A 84 -21.18 -1.87 23.97
CA SER A 84 -20.39 -2.84 24.72
C SER A 84 -19.00 -2.30 25.10
N MET A 85 -18.32 -1.64 24.19
CA MET A 85 -17.01 -1.03 24.46
C MET A 85 -17.11 0.13 25.43
N LEU A 86 -18.13 0.97 25.31
CA LEU A 86 -18.37 2.06 26.26
C LEU A 86 -18.62 1.51 27.67
N GLU A 87 -19.51 0.54 27.83
CA GLU A 87 -19.91 -0.01 29.13
C GLU A 87 -18.81 -0.85 29.80
N ASN A 88 -18.09 -1.66 29.02
CA ASN A 88 -17.17 -2.63 29.57
C ASN A 88 -15.69 -2.20 29.57
N GLN A 89 -15.33 -1.18 28.79
CA GLN A 89 -13.94 -0.74 28.66
C GLN A 89 -13.76 0.75 28.98
N ILE A 90 -14.46 1.64 28.27
CA ILE A 90 -14.16 3.06 28.25
C ILE A 90 -14.63 3.74 29.54
N VAL A 91 -15.89 3.54 29.93
CA VAL A 91 -16.48 4.14 31.14
C VAL A 91 -15.79 3.63 32.41
N PRO A 92 -15.59 2.33 32.62
CA PRO A 92 -14.83 1.82 33.75
C PRO A 92 -13.43 2.41 33.85
N LEU A 93 -12.69 2.43 32.73
CA LEU A 93 -11.33 2.96 32.67
C LEU A 93 -11.29 4.44 33.07
N TYR A 94 -12.20 5.25 32.53
CA TYR A 94 -12.25 6.70 32.83
C TYR A 94 -12.59 6.98 34.29
N PHE A 95 -13.52 6.24 34.87
CA PHE A 95 -13.99 6.45 36.26
C PHE A 95 -13.16 5.71 37.32
N ALA A 96 -12.18 4.88 36.96
CA ALA A 96 -11.26 4.25 37.89
C ALA A 96 -10.27 5.27 38.50
N LYS A 97 -10.81 6.24 39.23
CA LYS A 97 -10.04 7.36 39.77
C LYS A 97 -9.31 6.98 41.05
N ASN A 98 -8.04 7.39 41.14
CA ASN A 98 -7.22 7.28 42.35
C ASN A 98 -7.56 8.39 43.36
N SER A 99 -6.84 8.41 44.49
CA SER A 99 -7.02 9.42 45.55
C SER A 99 -6.76 10.87 45.09
N LYS A 100 -6.09 11.06 43.96
CA LYS A 100 -5.82 12.37 43.34
C LYS A 100 -6.91 12.78 42.34
N GLY A 101 -7.96 11.99 42.16
CA GLY A 101 -9.12 12.32 41.33
C GLY A 101 -8.98 12.05 39.83
N TYR A 102 -7.95 11.35 39.39
CA TYR A 102 -7.77 10.96 37.98
C TYR A 102 -7.54 9.44 37.84
N SER A 103 -7.84 8.88 36.66
CA SER A 103 -7.54 7.51 36.29
C SER A 103 -6.10 7.39 35.74
N PRO A 104 -5.21 6.66 36.42
CA PRO A 104 -3.83 6.46 35.92
C PRO A 104 -3.78 5.76 34.56
N GLU A 105 -4.68 4.81 34.33
CA GLU A 105 -4.72 4.07 33.07
C GLU A 105 -5.24 4.96 31.91
N TRP A 106 -6.24 5.79 32.16
CA TRP A 106 -6.69 6.78 31.18
C TRP A 106 -5.55 7.73 30.78
N ILE A 107 -4.78 8.20 31.73
CA ILE A 107 -3.59 9.03 31.46
C ILE A 107 -2.54 8.26 30.68
N GLN A 108 -2.41 6.94 30.92
CA GLN A 108 -1.49 6.14 30.11
C GLN A 108 -1.93 6.02 28.66
N TYR A 109 -3.23 5.87 28.38
CA TYR A 109 -3.78 5.93 27.04
C TYR A 109 -3.45 7.26 26.34
N ILE A 110 -3.65 8.39 27.04
CA ILE A 110 -3.28 9.72 26.51
C ILE A 110 -1.78 9.80 26.20
N LYS A 111 -0.92 9.31 27.09
CA LYS A 111 0.51 9.30 26.86
C LYS A 111 0.90 8.44 25.66
N ASN A 112 0.28 7.28 25.53
CA ASN A 112 0.51 6.38 24.39
C ASN A 112 0.06 7.03 23.08
N SER A 113 -1.09 7.68 23.07
CA SER A 113 -1.63 8.41 21.92
C SER A 113 -0.64 9.50 21.45
N ILE A 114 -0.27 10.39 22.35
CA ILE A 114 0.67 11.48 22.05
C ILE A 114 2.05 10.94 21.64
N ALA A 115 2.54 9.86 22.26
CA ALA A 115 3.89 9.36 21.99
C ALA A 115 3.99 8.46 20.74
N LYS A 116 2.94 7.70 20.43
CA LYS A 116 2.98 6.66 19.38
C LYS A 116 2.20 7.01 18.13
N ILE A 117 1.21 7.90 18.22
CA ILE A 117 0.32 8.25 17.11
C ILE A 117 0.62 9.67 16.62
N ALA A 118 0.56 10.67 17.49
CA ALA A 118 0.66 12.06 17.07
C ALA A 118 1.89 12.38 16.20
N PRO A 119 3.11 11.85 16.47
CA PRO A 119 4.29 12.14 15.64
C PRO A 119 4.16 11.68 14.18
N GLU A 120 3.41 10.60 13.94
CA GLU A 120 3.21 10.04 12.59
C GLU A 120 2.29 10.92 11.72
N PHE A 121 1.46 11.76 12.35
CA PHE A 121 0.46 12.59 11.67
C PHE A 121 0.76 14.09 11.73
N THR A 122 2.02 14.46 11.97
CA THR A 122 2.44 15.87 11.96
C THR A 122 2.65 16.39 10.54
N MET A 123 2.39 17.71 10.36
CA MET A 123 2.71 18.42 9.13
C MET A 123 4.21 18.35 8.80
N GLU A 124 5.07 18.38 9.80
CA GLU A 124 6.52 18.28 9.62
C GLU A 124 6.91 16.96 8.97
N ARG A 125 6.43 15.82 9.49
CA ARG A 125 6.67 14.51 8.89
C ARG A 125 6.14 14.46 7.46
N MET A 126 4.92 14.93 7.24
CA MET A 126 4.29 14.96 5.92
C MET A 126 5.13 15.78 4.93
N LEU A 127 5.61 16.96 5.31
CA LEU A 127 6.45 17.81 4.44
C LEU A 127 7.77 17.13 4.10
N HIS A 128 8.43 16.50 5.08
CA HIS A 128 9.66 15.74 4.81
C HIS A 128 9.41 14.60 3.83
N ASP A 129 8.34 13.83 4.01
CA ASP A 129 7.97 12.76 3.08
C ASP A 129 7.73 13.29 1.66
N TYR A 130 7.00 14.39 1.51
CA TYR A 130 6.77 15.00 0.19
C TYR A 130 8.06 15.54 -0.45
N ILE A 131 8.92 16.19 0.34
CA ILE A 131 10.20 16.71 -0.15
C ILE A 131 11.07 15.57 -0.65
N ASP A 132 11.26 14.52 0.17
CA ASP A 132 12.19 13.43 -0.12
C ASP A 132 11.66 12.47 -1.20
N ARG A 133 10.38 12.14 -1.13
CA ARG A 133 9.78 11.16 -2.05
C ARG A 133 9.44 11.74 -3.41
N PHE A 134 9.08 13.03 -3.48
CA PHE A 134 8.58 13.66 -4.70
C PHE A 134 9.37 14.90 -5.14
N TYR A 135 9.38 15.97 -4.36
CA TYR A 135 9.85 17.27 -4.84
C TYR A 135 11.33 17.30 -5.22
N LEU A 136 12.20 16.68 -4.44
CA LEU A 136 13.63 16.61 -4.77
C LEU A 136 13.89 15.75 -6.01
N LYS A 137 13.18 14.64 -6.16
CA LYS A 137 13.29 13.75 -7.32
C LYS A 137 12.80 14.45 -8.59
N GLU A 138 11.61 15.05 -8.53
CA GLU A 138 11.02 15.77 -9.66
C GLU A 138 11.80 17.02 -10.02
N GLY A 139 12.36 17.73 -9.06
CA GLY A 139 13.25 18.87 -9.32
C GLY A 139 14.53 18.47 -10.05
N LYS A 140 15.13 17.32 -9.70
CA LYS A 140 16.30 16.76 -10.41
C LYS A 140 15.91 16.35 -11.83
N ARG A 141 14.78 15.63 -11.98
CA ARG A 141 14.28 15.19 -13.27
C ARG A 141 13.95 16.36 -14.18
N THR A 142 13.27 17.38 -13.68
CA THR A 142 12.94 18.59 -14.46
C THR A 142 14.19 19.26 -15.02
N ARG A 143 15.26 19.35 -14.24
CA ARG A 143 16.54 19.90 -14.71
C ARG A 143 17.16 19.05 -15.82
N LEU A 144 17.17 17.71 -15.65
CA LEU A 144 17.65 16.78 -16.67
C LEU A 144 16.86 16.92 -17.98
N LEU A 145 15.53 16.94 -17.91
CA LEU A 145 14.67 17.02 -19.09
C LEU A 145 14.75 18.36 -19.81
N LYS A 146 15.03 19.47 -19.10
CA LYS A 146 15.18 20.81 -19.69
C LYS A 146 16.57 21.07 -20.25
N ALA A 147 17.58 20.30 -19.89
CA ALA A 147 18.93 20.46 -20.39
C ALA A 147 19.00 20.26 -21.91
N ASP A 148 20.00 20.89 -22.55
CA ASP A 148 20.33 20.72 -23.94
C ASP A 148 19.11 20.86 -24.89
N GLN A 149 18.32 21.90 -24.68
CA GLN A 149 17.09 22.16 -25.45
C GLN A 149 16.13 20.97 -25.47
N PHE A 150 15.94 20.35 -24.32
CA PHE A 150 15.07 19.17 -24.10
C PHE A 150 15.54 17.91 -24.84
N ALA A 151 16.85 17.74 -25.06
CA ALA A 151 17.38 16.57 -25.77
C ALA A 151 16.90 15.25 -25.16
N LYS A 152 17.02 15.08 -23.82
CA LYS A 152 16.57 13.87 -23.13
C LYS A 152 15.05 13.67 -23.20
N ALA A 153 14.27 14.72 -23.15
CA ALA A 153 12.80 14.62 -23.28
C ALA A 153 12.40 14.12 -24.68
N LYS A 154 13.08 14.63 -25.73
CA LYS A 154 12.87 14.20 -27.12
C LYS A 154 13.28 12.73 -27.32
N GLU A 155 14.40 12.31 -26.73
CA GLU A 155 14.87 10.93 -26.78
C GLU A 155 13.84 9.98 -26.15
N ILE A 156 13.34 10.30 -24.96
CA ILE A 156 12.30 9.49 -24.28
C ILE A 156 11.01 9.45 -25.10
N ALA A 157 10.59 10.56 -25.70
CA ALA A 157 9.39 10.62 -26.55
C ALA A 157 9.54 9.71 -27.77
N ALA A 158 10.65 9.81 -28.49
CA ALA A 158 10.95 8.98 -29.65
C ALA A 158 11.00 7.48 -29.29
N TRP A 159 11.65 7.16 -28.16
CA TRP A 159 11.65 5.79 -27.64
C TRP A 159 10.24 5.27 -27.32
N LYS A 160 9.38 6.09 -26.70
CA LYS A 160 7.98 5.70 -26.42
C LYS A 160 7.21 5.41 -27.71
N GLU A 161 7.36 6.24 -28.72
CA GLU A 161 6.71 6.05 -30.04
C GLU A 161 7.18 4.75 -30.70
N GLU A 162 8.49 4.51 -30.74
CA GLU A 162 9.05 3.28 -31.29
C GLU A 162 8.56 2.05 -30.52
N PHE A 163 8.60 2.09 -29.19
CA PHE A 163 8.15 0.99 -28.33
C PHE A 163 6.69 0.63 -28.58
N VAL A 164 5.80 1.64 -28.58
CA VAL A 164 4.37 1.45 -28.83
C VAL A 164 4.11 0.85 -30.20
N SER A 165 4.84 1.30 -31.22
CA SER A 165 4.67 0.79 -32.59
C SER A 165 4.99 -0.72 -32.72
N LYS A 166 5.92 -1.23 -31.91
CA LYS A 166 6.37 -2.63 -31.95
C LYS A 166 5.72 -3.54 -30.88
N TRP A 167 5.00 -2.96 -29.93
CA TRP A 167 4.48 -3.69 -28.76
C TRP A 167 3.66 -4.93 -29.12
N ASN A 168 2.78 -4.82 -30.10
CA ASN A 168 1.92 -5.90 -30.51
C ASN A 168 2.64 -6.99 -31.31
N ASP A 169 3.80 -6.68 -31.89
CA ASP A 169 4.59 -7.58 -32.70
C ASP A 169 5.57 -8.42 -31.86
N ILE A 170 5.72 -8.11 -30.55
CA ILE A 170 6.57 -8.89 -29.63
C ILE A 170 5.99 -10.31 -29.51
N GLU A 171 6.83 -11.31 -29.75
CA GLU A 171 6.46 -12.72 -29.68
C GLU A 171 7.05 -13.42 -28.47
N ILE A 172 6.24 -14.27 -27.83
CA ILE A 172 6.69 -15.17 -26.78
C ILE A 172 7.13 -16.47 -27.48
N CYS A 173 8.45 -16.67 -27.61
CA CYS A 173 9.02 -17.80 -28.34
C CYS A 173 8.95 -19.10 -27.52
N SER A 174 9.30 -19.01 -26.23
CA SER A 174 9.21 -20.15 -25.31
C SER A 174 9.15 -19.73 -23.86
N VAL A 175 8.53 -20.58 -23.05
CA VAL A 175 8.55 -20.51 -21.57
C VAL A 175 9.00 -21.89 -21.08
N SER A 176 10.05 -21.94 -20.27
CA SER A 176 10.56 -23.17 -19.69
C SER A 176 10.44 -23.13 -18.17
N ILE A 177 9.75 -24.13 -17.64
CA ILE A 177 9.53 -24.35 -16.21
C ILE A 177 9.92 -25.78 -15.91
N PRO A 178 10.76 -26.05 -14.89
CA PRO A 178 11.17 -27.37 -14.55
C PRO A 178 10.01 -28.29 -14.14
N ASP A 179 10.00 -29.53 -14.62
CA ASP A 179 9.00 -30.54 -14.25
C ASP A 179 8.94 -30.76 -12.73
N GLY A 180 10.08 -30.67 -12.05
CA GLY A 180 10.14 -30.74 -10.58
C GLY A 180 9.27 -29.71 -9.89
N LEU A 181 9.25 -28.47 -10.38
CA LEU A 181 8.38 -27.43 -9.83
C LEU A 181 6.90 -27.67 -10.14
N LEU A 182 6.59 -28.24 -11.33
CA LEU A 182 5.21 -28.43 -11.78
C LEU A 182 4.54 -29.64 -11.13
N TYR A 183 5.25 -30.75 -10.99
CA TYR A 183 4.66 -32.03 -10.61
C TYR A 183 5.08 -32.57 -9.25
N ASN A 184 6.22 -32.12 -8.73
CA ASN A 184 6.76 -32.59 -7.45
C ASN A 184 7.61 -31.53 -6.76
N PRO A 185 7.01 -30.36 -6.42
CA PRO A 185 7.74 -29.26 -5.80
C PRO A 185 8.19 -29.61 -4.37
N HIS A 186 9.44 -29.30 -4.04
CA HIS A 186 9.99 -29.47 -2.69
C HIS A 186 10.36 -28.14 -2.09
N VAL A 187 9.91 -27.89 -0.85
CA VAL A 187 10.29 -26.71 -0.08
C VAL A 187 11.78 -26.75 0.21
N GLY A 188 12.47 -25.63 -0.05
CA GLY A 188 13.91 -25.47 0.10
C GLY A 188 14.70 -25.69 -1.19
N GLU A 189 14.10 -26.29 -2.21
CA GLU A 189 14.76 -26.45 -3.52
C GLU A 189 14.72 -25.17 -4.36
N GLU A 190 15.71 -25.04 -5.23
CA GLU A 190 15.87 -23.93 -6.17
C GLU A 190 15.55 -24.38 -7.60
N TYR A 191 14.75 -23.60 -8.29
CA TYR A 191 14.27 -23.91 -9.65
C TYR A 191 14.64 -22.79 -10.61
N GLU A 192 15.28 -23.13 -11.72
CA GLU A 192 15.55 -22.19 -12.80
C GLU A 192 14.36 -22.16 -13.78
N MET A 193 13.82 -20.97 -14.02
CA MET A 193 12.81 -20.75 -15.06
C MET A 193 13.37 -19.81 -16.11
N SER A 194 12.95 -19.99 -17.36
CA SER A 194 13.36 -19.12 -18.46
C SER A 194 12.23 -18.77 -19.42
N VAL A 195 12.34 -17.57 -19.99
CA VAL A 195 11.44 -17.04 -21.00
C VAL A 195 12.26 -16.51 -22.16
N VAL A 196 11.90 -16.85 -23.39
CA VAL A 196 12.52 -16.29 -24.60
C VAL A 196 11.50 -15.45 -25.33
N LEU A 197 11.83 -14.18 -25.52
CA LEU A 197 11.00 -13.20 -26.25
C LEU A 197 11.72 -12.75 -27.51
N ASP A 198 11.02 -12.68 -28.64
CA ASP A 198 11.45 -11.90 -29.80
C ASP A 198 10.92 -10.47 -29.65
N ASN A 199 11.81 -9.55 -29.30
CA ASN A 199 11.47 -8.16 -28.97
C ASN A 199 11.49 -7.21 -30.20
N LYS A 200 11.60 -7.76 -31.40
CA LYS A 200 11.61 -7.03 -32.68
C LYS A 200 12.64 -5.87 -32.74
N GLY A 201 13.77 -6.07 -32.09
CA GLY A 201 14.87 -5.11 -32.07
C GLY A 201 14.70 -3.93 -31.09
N LEU A 202 13.83 -4.04 -30.10
CA LEU A 202 13.68 -3.03 -29.02
C LEU A 202 14.89 -3.01 -28.05
N GLY A 203 15.87 -3.89 -28.22
CA GLY A 203 17.00 -3.99 -27.31
C GLY A 203 16.60 -4.40 -25.90
N ASN A 204 17.25 -3.84 -24.89
CA ASN A 204 16.99 -4.17 -23.47
C ASN A 204 15.91 -3.23 -22.87
N CYS A 205 14.78 -3.11 -23.56
CA CYS A 205 13.68 -2.21 -23.19
C CYS A 205 12.45 -2.96 -22.63
N LEU A 206 12.58 -4.26 -22.35
CA LEU A 206 11.54 -5.07 -21.73
C LEU A 206 11.95 -5.53 -20.34
N GLY A 207 11.06 -5.40 -19.37
CA GLY A 207 11.10 -6.13 -18.13
C GLY A 207 10.22 -7.37 -18.23
N VAL A 208 10.66 -8.48 -17.65
CA VAL A 208 9.88 -9.71 -17.49
C VAL A 208 9.83 -10.06 -16.03
N GLU A 209 8.66 -10.39 -15.52
CA GLU A 209 8.43 -10.75 -14.11
C GLU A 209 7.71 -12.09 -14.00
N LEU A 210 8.14 -12.89 -13.04
CA LEU A 210 7.37 -13.98 -12.48
C LEU A 210 6.47 -13.42 -11.37
N VAL A 211 5.17 -13.63 -11.48
CA VAL A 211 4.18 -13.24 -10.48
C VAL A 211 3.57 -14.48 -9.87
N ILE A 212 3.63 -14.58 -8.55
CA ILE A 212 3.10 -15.70 -7.78
C ILE A 212 1.98 -15.16 -6.90
N ALA A 213 0.83 -15.84 -6.88
CA ALA A 213 -0.31 -15.52 -6.02
C ALA A 213 -0.68 -16.73 -5.18
N ASN A 214 -1.03 -16.49 -3.90
CA ASN A 214 -1.60 -17.52 -3.04
C ASN A 214 -3.06 -17.74 -3.41
N VAL A 215 -3.50 -19.01 -3.45
CA VAL A 215 -4.90 -19.39 -3.74
C VAL A 215 -5.68 -19.52 -2.42
N GLU A 216 -5.79 -18.44 -1.67
CA GLU A 216 -6.77 -18.34 -0.59
C GLU A 216 -8.05 -17.68 -1.13
N GLU A 217 -9.22 -18.15 -0.67
CA GLU A 217 -10.50 -17.61 -1.14
C GLU A 217 -10.56 -16.09 -0.96
N GLY A 218 -10.74 -15.37 -2.08
CA GLY A 218 -10.91 -13.92 -2.11
C GLY A 218 -9.62 -13.09 -2.15
N ASN A 219 -8.44 -13.69 -2.12
CA ASN A 219 -7.19 -12.95 -2.24
C ASN A 219 -6.71 -12.92 -3.70
N THR A 220 -6.71 -11.73 -4.29
CA THR A 220 -6.23 -11.49 -5.67
C THR A 220 -4.88 -10.76 -5.69
N GLU A 221 -4.31 -10.43 -4.53
CA GLU A 221 -3.03 -9.74 -4.47
C GLU A 221 -1.87 -10.68 -4.76
N PRO A 222 -0.85 -10.23 -5.52
CA PRO A 222 0.36 -11.01 -5.72
C PRO A 222 1.06 -11.27 -4.38
N TYR A 223 1.28 -12.55 -4.06
CA TYR A 223 2.12 -12.93 -2.93
C TYR A 223 3.57 -12.51 -3.13
N LYS A 224 4.08 -12.71 -4.37
CA LYS A 224 5.47 -12.39 -4.73
C LYS A 224 5.56 -11.99 -6.19
N THR A 225 6.37 -10.97 -6.46
CA THR A 225 6.73 -10.55 -7.82
C THR A 225 8.25 -10.51 -7.92
N LEU A 226 8.80 -11.22 -8.88
CA LEU A 226 10.24 -11.40 -9.07
C LEU A 226 10.61 -11.01 -10.50
N GLU A 227 11.54 -10.09 -10.64
CA GLU A 227 12.06 -9.69 -11.96
C GLU A 227 13.04 -10.74 -12.48
N MET A 228 12.91 -11.07 -13.77
CA MET A 228 13.81 -11.99 -14.48
C MET A 228 14.96 -11.23 -15.13
N GLU A 229 16.16 -11.81 -15.08
CA GLU A 229 17.35 -11.18 -15.64
C GLU A 229 17.53 -11.56 -17.12
N PRO A 230 17.82 -10.60 -18.02
CA PRO A 230 18.20 -10.91 -19.39
C PRO A 230 19.62 -11.51 -19.41
N VAL A 231 19.76 -12.76 -19.81
CA VAL A 231 21.04 -13.49 -19.76
C VAL A 231 21.68 -13.72 -21.13
N GLN A 232 20.91 -13.68 -22.21
CA GLN A 232 21.40 -13.91 -23.55
C GLN A 232 20.56 -13.16 -24.58
N THR A 233 21.23 -12.63 -25.59
CA THR A 233 20.59 -12.01 -26.76
C THR A 233 21.13 -12.66 -28.02
N ASP A 234 20.22 -13.12 -28.90
CA ASP A 234 20.51 -13.68 -30.21
C ASP A 234 19.63 -12.99 -31.26
N GLY A 235 20.22 -12.03 -31.99
CA GLY A 235 19.47 -11.15 -32.87
C GLY A 235 18.43 -10.32 -32.14
N THR A 236 17.16 -10.54 -32.45
CA THR A 236 16.01 -9.89 -31.79
C THR A 236 15.44 -10.68 -30.62
N LYS A 237 15.99 -11.90 -30.37
CA LYS A 237 15.53 -12.77 -29.29
C LYS A 237 16.35 -12.56 -28.03
N VAL A 238 15.65 -12.37 -26.92
CA VAL A 238 16.25 -12.19 -25.60
C VAL A 238 15.76 -13.30 -24.69
N THR A 239 16.70 -13.97 -24.02
CA THR A 239 16.41 -14.99 -23.00
C THR A 239 16.47 -14.35 -21.62
N TYR A 240 15.40 -14.46 -20.88
CA TYR A 240 15.28 -14.03 -19.48
C TYR A 240 15.30 -15.27 -18.59
N LYS A 241 16.00 -15.19 -17.44
CA LYS A 241 16.06 -16.26 -16.45
C LYS A 241 15.81 -15.77 -15.04
N ILE A 242 15.35 -16.66 -14.20
CA ILE A 242 15.24 -16.46 -12.78
C ILE A 242 15.53 -17.75 -12.03
N GLN A 243 16.25 -17.64 -10.90
CA GLN A 243 16.36 -18.68 -9.89
C GLN A 243 15.32 -18.42 -8.82
N TYR A 244 14.43 -19.36 -8.60
CA TYR A 244 13.36 -19.26 -7.62
C TYR A 244 13.51 -20.35 -6.58
N GLN A 245 13.73 -19.96 -5.33
CA GLN A 245 13.73 -20.87 -4.20
C GLN A 245 12.30 -20.95 -3.62
N LEU A 246 11.76 -22.16 -3.57
CA LEU A 246 10.46 -22.43 -2.98
C LEU A 246 10.59 -22.51 -1.45
N ASN A 247 10.15 -21.45 -0.75
CA ASN A 247 10.31 -21.34 0.71
C ASN A 247 9.04 -21.69 1.49
N ASP A 248 7.88 -21.69 0.85
CA ASP A 248 6.59 -21.81 1.50
C ASP A 248 5.81 -23.00 0.93
N SER A 249 5.06 -23.67 1.81
CA SER A 249 4.09 -24.71 1.43
C SER A 249 2.72 -24.08 1.17
N GLY A 250 1.96 -24.64 0.23
CA GLY A 250 0.61 -24.15 -0.09
C GLY A 250 0.24 -24.35 -1.55
N VAL A 251 -0.89 -23.81 -1.94
CA VAL A 251 -1.34 -23.80 -3.33
C VAL A 251 -1.11 -22.42 -3.92
N PHE A 252 -0.23 -22.36 -4.91
CA PHE A 252 0.12 -21.10 -5.57
C PHE A 252 -0.27 -21.15 -7.05
N ARG A 253 -0.68 -19.99 -7.56
CA ARG A 253 -0.77 -19.73 -8.99
C ARG A 253 0.42 -18.87 -9.39
N TYR A 254 0.92 -19.07 -10.58
CA TYR A 254 1.97 -18.24 -11.16
C TYR A 254 1.59 -17.83 -12.58
N SER A 255 2.16 -16.73 -13.04
CA SER A 255 2.10 -16.26 -14.41
C SER A 255 3.33 -15.39 -14.68
N PHE A 256 3.66 -15.25 -15.93
CA PHE A 256 4.66 -14.27 -16.34
C PHE A 256 3.98 -13.03 -16.89
N ARG A 257 4.63 -11.90 -16.73
CA ARG A 257 4.22 -10.67 -17.41
C ARG A 257 5.42 -9.92 -17.95
N MET A 258 5.27 -9.28 -19.10
CA MET A 258 6.23 -8.35 -19.64
C MET A 258 5.70 -6.92 -19.64
N TYR A 259 6.62 -5.96 -19.55
CA TYR A 259 6.32 -4.53 -19.49
C TYR A 259 7.47 -3.70 -20.05
N PRO A 260 7.23 -2.42 -20.46
CA PRO A 260 8.30 -1.51 -20.87
C PRO A 260 9.25 -1.21 -19.72
N LYS A 261 10.56 -1.34 -19.97
CA LYS A 261 11.62 -1.01 -19.01
C LYS A 261 12.56 0.00 -19.60
N ASN A 262 12.62 1.19 -19.01
CA ASN A 262 13.57 2.23 -19.40
C ASN A 262 14.01 2.99 -18.14
N PRO A 263 15.32 3.11 -17.88
CA PRO A 263 15.84 3.77 -16.68
C PRO A 263 15.51 5.28 -16.60
N ASP A 264 15.19 5.89 -17.75
CA ASP A 264 14.82 7.28 -17.81
C ASP A 264 13.34 7.54 -17.50
N LEU A 265 12.51 6.51 -17.35
CA LEU A 265 11.15 6.66 -16.86
C LEU A 265 11.14 6.78 -15.32
N PRO A 266 10.42 7.75 -14.74
CA PRO A 266 10.32 7.89 -13.27
C PRO A 266 9.55 6.74 -12.63
N HIS A 267 8.60 6.16 -13.35
CA HIS A 267 7.81 5.02 -12.92
C HIS A 267 7.37 4.18 -14.12
N ARG A 268 7.21 2.87 -13.92
CA ARG A 268 6.74 1.96 -14.98
C ARG A 268 5.37 2.34 -15.57
N GLN A 269 4.52 3.00 -14.79
CA GLN A 269 3.21 3.48 -15.25
C GLN A 269 3.26 4.67 -16.23
N ASP A 270 4.42 5.31 -16.42
CA ASP A 270 4.57 6.35 -17.43
C ASP A 270 4.47 5.83 -18.86
N LEU A 271 4.58 4.52 -19.05
CA LEU A 271 4.24 3.78 -20.25
C LEU A 271 3.53 2.49 -19.84
N ALA A 272 2.21 2.57 -19.59
CA ALA A 272 1.42 1.55 -18.90
C ALA A 272 1.01 0.39 -19.82
N TYR A 273 1.98 -0.28 -20.42
CA TYR A 273 1.77 -1.50 -21.20
C TYR A 273 2.14 -2.72 -20.36
N VAL A 274 1.27 -3.72 -20.34
CA VAL A 274 1.51 -5.01 -19.68
C VAL A 274 0.89 -6.11 -20.53
N ARG A 275 1.62 -7.22 -20.71
CA ARG A 275 1.09 -8.44 -21.31
C ARG A 275 1.41 -9.62 -20.41
N TRP A 276 0.37 -10.39 -20.05
CA TRP A 276 0.46 -11.61 -19.29
C TRP A 276 0.55 -12.83 -20.22
N PHE A 277 1.25 -13.86 -19.75
CA PHE A 277 1.40 -15.14 -20.46
C PHE A 277 1.83 -16.28 -19.52
#